data_90d49002ab86b9b4254b9194a0e13dce
#
_entry.id   90d49002ab86b9b4254b9194a0e13dce
#
_cell.length_a   1.000
_cell.length_b   1.000
_cell.length_c   1.000
_cell.angle_alpha   90.00
_cell.angle_beta   90.00
_cell.angle_gamma   90.00
#
_symmetry.space_group_name_H-M   'P 1'
#
loop_
_entity.id
_entity.type
_entity.pdbx_description
1 polymer ?
#
loop_
_entity_poly.entity_id
_entity_poly.type
_entity_poly.pdbx_seq_one_letter_code
_entity_poly.pdbx_strand_id
1 'polypeptide(L)'
;MAEIISVREDSMNIGVPAETRAGETRVAATPETVKKLVAAKHAVLVQSGAGAGASFPDVDYQAAGASIAASAADVYARAELILKVRPPQSAELGLLRRDQVLVGMLNRFDAEGLAAIARTGAAAFALEAAPRISRAQSLDVLSSQANLGGYKAVMVAANHYGRIFPMLMTAAGTIKAARVVVMGVGVAGLQAIATAKRLGAIVEATDVRTETKEQVESLGAKFIEVPLTDAEKELAKGAGGYAREMGEDYRKRQATLVAERIKSADIVVTTALIPGRRAPVLVTEDMVKSMKPGSVIVDMAAE
;
A
#
# COMPACT_ATOMS: atom_id res chain seq x y z
N MET A 1 -22.65 28.43 -20.51
CA MET A 1 -23.02 28.75 -19.12
C MET A 1 -22.83 27.45 -18.34
N ALA A 2 -21.77 27.38 -17.54
CA ALA A 2 -21.54 26.22 -16.67
C ALA A 2 -22.45 26.41 -15.44
N GLU A 3 -23.45 25.54 -15.28
CA GLU A 3 -24.19 25.45 -14.03
C GLU A 3 -23.22 25.12 -12.90
N ILE A 4 -23.02 26.06 -12.02
CA ILE A 4 -22.36 25.84 -10.73
C ILE A 4 -23.29 24.92 -9.96
N ILE A 5 -22.90 23.65 -9.82
CA ILE A 5 -23.56 22.71 -8.92
C ILE A 5 -23.45 23.34 -7.52
N SER A 6 -24.57 23.87 -7.03
CA SER A 6 -24.71 24.34 -5.67
C SER A 6 -24.43 23.15 -4.75
N VAL A 7 -23.30 23.17 -4.05
CA VAL A 7 -23.03 22.24 -2.96
C VAL A 7 -24.08 22.53 -1.90
N ARG A 8 -25.07 21.66 -1.76
CA ARG A 8 -26.03 21.74 -0.67
C ARG A 8 -25.25 21.65 0.64
N GLU A 9 -25.47 22.59 1.55
CA GLU A 9 -24.98 22.53 2.93
C GLU A 9 -25.80 21.52 3.77
N ASP A 10 -26.09 20.35 3.23
CA ASP A 10 -26.90 19.36 3.92
C ASP A 10 -25.97 18.51 4.80
N SER A 11 -26.20 18.53 6.10
CA SER A 11 -25.52 17.61 7.04
C SER A 11 -25.88 16.18 6.68
N MET A 12 -24.88 15.29 6.72
CA MET A 12 -25.05 13.86 6.45
C MET A 12 -24.81 13.06 7.73
N ASN A 13 -25.49 11.92 7.85
CA ASN A 13 -25.20 10.90 8.86
C ASN A 13 -24.14 9.92 8.29
N ILE A 14 -22.92 10.01 8.79
CA ILE A 14 -21.79 9.19 8.36
C ILE A 14 -21.58 8.05 9.34
N GLY A 15 -21.57 6.82 8.85
CA GLY A 15 -21.35 5.61 9.62
C GLY A 15 -19.97 5.01 9.41
N VAL A 16 -19.33 4.63 10.49
CA VAL A 16 -18.03 3.93 10.50
C VAL A 16 -18.20 2.62 11.24
N PRO A 17 -18.58 1.51 10.57
CA PRO A 17 -18.62 0.20 11.18
C PRO A 17 -17.21 -0.36 11.44
N ALA A 18 -17.09 -1.34 12.31
CA ALA A 18 -15.85 -2.10 12.48
C ALA A 18 -15.56 -2.91 11.22
N GLU A 19 -14.28 -3.10 10.91
CA GLU A 19 -13.86 -4.02 9.86
C GLU A 19 -13.99 -5.47 10.32
N THR A 20 -14.55 -6.32 9.46
CA THR A 20 -14.87 -7.71 9.81
C THR A 20 -13.95 -8.73 9.13
N ARG A 21 -13.12 -8.30 8.18
CA ARG A 21 -12.16 -9.17 7.50
C ARG A 21 -11.04 -9.58 8.46
N ALA A 22 -10.74 -10.87 8.53
CA ALA A 22 -9.67 -11.38 9.37
C ALA A 22 -8.32 -10.69 9.06
N GLY A 23 -7.63 -10.24 10.11
CA GLY A 23 -6.35 -9.53 10.01
C GLY A 23 -6.45 -8.04 9.64
N GLU A 24 -7.63 -7.49 9.34
CA GLU A 24 -7.79 -6.05 9.14
C GLU A 24 -7.91 -5.35 10.51
N THR A 25 -6.96 -4.48 10.80
CA THR A 25 -6.89 -3.72 12.07
C THR A 25 -7.14 -2.23 11.87
N ARG A 26 -7.22 -1.77 10.62
CA ARG A 26 -7.47 -0.37 10.31
C ARG A 26 -8.94 -0.02 10.53
N VAL A 27 -9.22 1.26 10.63
CA VAL A 27 -10.56 1.83 10.69
C VAL A 27 -10.70 2.91 9.62
N ALA A 28 -11.88 3.06 9.04
CA ALA A 28 -12.09 3.95 7.89
C ALA A 28 -11.98 5.45 8.24
N ALA A 29 -12.23 5.81 9.50
CA ALA A 29 -12.04 7.18 9.99
C ALA A 29 -11.34 7.15 11.36
N THR A 30 -10.29 7.97 11.51
CA THR A 30 -9.62 8.20 12.79
C THR A 30 -10.35 9.29 13.58
N PRO A 31 -10.12 9.44 14.90
CA PRO A 31 -10.69 10.55 15.68
C PRO A 31 -10.37 11.93 15.07
N GLU A 32 -9.17 12.12 14.50
CA GLU A 32 -8.82 13.35 13.79
C GLU A 32 -9.69 13.59 12.56
N THR A 33 -9.95 12.54 11.77
CA THR A 33 -10.84 12.60 10.61
C THR A 33 -12.27 12.90 11.04
N VAL A 34 -12.75 12.24 12.09
CA VAL A 34 -14.07 12.49 12.67
C VAL A 34 -14.22 13.96 13.10
N LYS A 35 -13.23 14.52 13.78
CA LYS A 35 -13.24 15.94 14.17
C LYS A 35 -13.42 16.88 12.96
N LYS A 36 -12.79 16.55 11.82
CA LYS A 36 -12.95 17.33 10.57
C LYS A 36 -14.35 17.19 9.99
N LEU A 37 -14.92 15.99 10.00
CA LEU A 37 -16.29 15.73 9.52
C LEU A 37 -17.33 16.42 10.39
N VAL A 38 -17.18 16.38 11.71
CA VAL A 38 -18.06 17.08 12.66
C VAL A 38 -17.94 18.60 12.49
N ALA A 39 -16.73 19.13 12.30
CA ALA A 39 -16.53 20.57 12.01
C ALA A 39 -17.19 20.99 10.70
N ALA A 40 -17.32 20.08 9.73
CA ALA A 40 -18.07 20.26 8.48
C ALA A 40 -19.59 20.04 8.66
N LYS A 41 -20.07 19.97 9.90
CA LYS A 41 -21.49 19.82 10.30
C LYS A 41 -22.13 18.45 9.96
N HIS A 42 -21.32 17.42 9.71
CA HIS A 42 -21.83 16.06 9.57
C HIS A 42 -21.99 15.38 10.95
N ALA A 43 -23.00 14.53 11.11
CA ALA A 43 -23.14 13.65 12.24
C ALA A 43 -22.36 12.36 11.98
N VAL A 44 -21.45 11.98 12.88
CA VAL A 44 -20.63 10.77 12.72
C VAL A 44 -21.03 9.74 13.78
N LEU A 45 -21.29 8.52 13.33
CA LEU A 45 -21.66 7.38 14.13
C LEU A 45 -20.59 6.28 13.96
N VAL A 46 -19.88 5.94 15.02
CA VAL A 46 -18.83 4.92 15.02
C VAL A 46 -19.31 3.70 15.79
N GLN A 47 -19.13 2.51 15.24
CA GLN A 47 -19.40 1.27 15.97
C GLN A 47 -18.44 1.14 17.16
N SER A 48 -18.95 0.75 18.32
CA SER A 48 -18.12 0.48 19.51
C SER A 48 -17.00 -0.50 19.17
N GLY A 49 -15.77 -0.16 19.56
CA GLY A 49 -14.58 -0.95 19.31
C GLY A 49 -14.04 -0.88 17.87
N ALA A 50 -14.68 -0.15 16.94
CA ALA A 50 -14.22 -0.09 15.52
C ALA A 50 -12.77 0.37 15.37
N GLY A 51 -12.31 1.27 16.23
CA GLY A 51 -10.94 1.80 16.21
C GLY A 51 -9.95 1.02 17.08
N ALA A 52 -10.39 0.04 17.84
CA ALA A 52 -9.53 -0.65 18.83
C ALA A 52 -8.28 -1.30 18.19
N GLY A 53 -8.45 -1.96 17.05
CA GLY A 53 -7.33 -2.55 16.29
C GLY A 53 -6.31 -1.54 15.78
N ALA A 54 -6.71 -0.26 15.63
CA ALA A 54 -5.86 0.86 15.23
C ALA A 54 -5.41 1.71 16.43
N SER A 55 -5.62 1.23 17.66
CA SER A 55 -5.28 1.94 18.92
C SER A 55 -6.08 3.23 19.18
N PHE A 56 -7.31 3.30 18.67
CA PHE A 56 -8.25 4.39 18.91
C PHE A 56 -9.43 3.87 19.74
N PRO A 57 -9.48 4.11 21.06
CA PRO A 57 -10.61 3.72 21.92
C PRO A 57 -11.85 4.61 21.65
N ASP A 58 -13.03 4.12 22.01
CA ASP A 58 -14.30 4.81 21.80
C ASP A 58 -14.33 6.22 22.41
N VAL A 59 -13.65 6.42 23.53
CA VAL A 59 -13.57 7.74 24.20
C VAL A 59 -12.90 8.82 23.33
N ASP A 60 -11.96 8.46 22.47
CA ASP A 60 -11.30 9.40 21.56
C ASP A 60 -12.26 9.85 20.44
N TYR A 61 -13.11 8.95 19.96
CA TYR A 61 -14.17 9.28 19.01
C TYR A 61 -15.25 10.16 19.62
N GLN A 62 -15.64 9.88 20.86
CA GLN A 62 -16.59 10.73 21.60
C GLN A 62 -16.01 12.15 21.81
N ALA A 63 -14.74 12.23 22.20
CA ALA A 63 -14.05 13.53 22.35
C ALA A 63 -13.93 14.28 21.02
N ALA A 64 -13.89 13.56 19.88
CA ALA A 64 -13.91 14.17 18.54
C ALA A 64 -15.34 14.57 18.07
N GLY A 65 -16.38 14.27 18.85
CA GLY A 65 -17.77 14.63 18.57
C GLY A 65 -18.59 13.53 17.88
N ALA A 66 -18.09 12.30 17.79
CA ALA A 66 -18.87 11.17 17.29
C ALA A 66 -19.82 10.61 18.34
N SER A 67 -20.92 10.00 17.88
CA SER A 67 -21.74 9.10 18.67
C SER A 67 -21.24 7.65 18.54
N ILE A 68 -21.35 6.85 19.60
CA ILE A 68 -20.98 5.44 19.55
C ILE A 68 -22.23 4.58 19.42
N ALA A 69 -22.21 3.67 18.43
CA ALA A 69 -23.28 2.68 18.20
C ALA A 69 -22.86 1.32 18.79
N ALA A 70 -23.80 0.60 19.36
CA ALA A 70 -23.52 -0.70 19.97
C ALA A 70 -23.17 -1.79 18.94
N SER A 71 -23.70 -1.69 17.71
CA SER A 71 -23.56 -2.72 16.68
C SER A 71 -23.39 -2.14 15.28
N ALA A 72 -22.88 -2.98 14.34
CA ALA A 72 -22.87 -2.64 12.92
C ALA A 72 -24.29 -2.37 12.41
N ALA A 73 -25.29 -3.16 12.83
CA ALA A 73 -26.67 -2.98 12.40
C ALA A 73 -27.19 -1.57 12.75
N ASP A 74 -26.85 -1.04 13.94
CA ASP A 74 -27.22 0.32 14.34
C ASP A 74 -26.55 1.38 13.47
N VAL A 75 -25.28 1.15 13.10
CA VAL A 75 -24.54 2.06 12.18
C VAL A 75 -25.21 2.08 10.81
N TYR A 76 -25.41 0.90 10.20
CA TYR A 76 -26.03 0.81 8.88
C TYR A 76 -27.47 1.32 8.87
N ALA A 77 -28.24 1.11 9.93
CA ALA A 77 -29.63 1.58 10.02
C ALA A 77 -29.76 3.10 10.04
N ARG A 78 -28.78 3.81 10.60
CA ARG A 78 -28.86 5.27 10.86
C ARG A 78 -28.03 6.11 9.89
N ALA A 79 -27.01 5.54 9.26
CA ALA A 79 -26.14 6.27 8.36
C ALA A 79 -26.70 6.39 6.95
N GLU A 80 -26.38 7.49 6.28
CA GLU A 80 -26.61 7.75 4.85
C GLU A 80 -25.36 7.40 4.03
N LEU A 81 -24.18 7.66 4.62
CA LEU A 81 -22.87 7.36 4.06
C LEU A 81 -22.14 6.37 4.96
N ILE A 82 -21.72 5.26 4.42
CA ILE A 82 -20.91 4.23 5.10
C ILE A 82 -19.46 4.33 4.64
N LEU A 83 -18.53 4.49 5.57
CA LEU A 83 -17.10 4.47 5.32
C LEU A 83 -16.51 3.13 5.74
N LYS A 84 -15.81 2.45 4.82
CA LYS A 84 -15.11 1.20 5.07
C LYS A 84 -13.69 1.22 4.53
N VAL A 85 -12.82 0.42 5.13
CA VAL A 85 -11.48 0.15 4.60
C VAL A 85 -11.55 -0.92 3.54
N ARG A 86 -12.30 -2.02 3.80
CA ARG A 86 -12.41 -3.17 2.90
C ARG A 86 -13.85 -3.34 2.39
N PRO A 87 -14.06 -4.12 1.30
CA PRO A 87 -15.39 -4.45 0.85
C PRO A 87 -16.23 -5.07 1.97
N PRO A 88 -17.54 -4.78 2.03
CA PRO A 88 -18.43 -5.41 2.98
C PRO A 88 -18.48 -6.93 2.74
N GLN A 89 -18.46 -7.70 3.83
CA GLN A 89 -18.64 -9.14 3.79
C GLN A 89 -20.14 -9.52 3.70
N SER A 90 -20.44 -10.80 3.47
CA SER A 90 -21.82 -11.28 3.25
C SER A 90 -22.82 -10.85 4.33
N ALA A 91 -22.40 -10.86 5.60
CA ALA A 91 -23.24 -10.42 6.71
C ALA A 91 -23.55 -8.91 6.67
N GLU A 92 -22.62 -8.11 6.18
CA GLU A 92 -22.74 -6.64 6.07
C GLU A 92 -23.54 -6.22 4.84
N LEU A 93 -23.50 -7.01 3.75
CA LEU A 93 -24.28 -6.76 2.53
C LEU A 93 -25.78 -6.74 2.82
N GLY A 94 -26.25 -7.58 3.75
CA GLY A 94 -27.65 -7.61 4.20
C GLY A 94 -28.10 -6.39 5.00
N LEU A 95 -27.15 -5.57 5.47
CA LEU A 95 -27.41 -4.34 6.22
C LEU A 95 -27.43 -3.10 5.32
N LEU A 96 -26.85 -3.17 4.10
CA LEU A 96 -26.83 -2.08 3.14
C LEU A 96 -28.23 -1.84 2.55
N ARG A 97 -28.59 -0.59 2.36
CA ARG A 97 -29.87 -0.16 1.82
C ARG A 97 -29.72 0.62 0.52
N ARG A 98 -30.79 0.62 -0.27
CA ARG A 98 -30.84 1.26 -1.60
C ARG A 98 -30.36 2.72 -1.62
N ASP A 99 -30.70 3.49 -0.62
CA ASP A 99 -30.46 4.95 -0.60
C ASP A 99 -29.16 5.31 0.13
N GLN A 100 -28.32 4.33 0.41
CA GLN A 100 -27.03 4.55 1.09
C GLN A 100 -25.90 4.72 0.09
N VAL A 101 -24.88 5.44 0.52
CA VAL A 101 -23.59 5.57 -0.17
C VAL A 101 -22.55 4.75 0.60
N LEU A 102 -21.82 3.90 -0.10
CA LEU A 102 -20.68 3.16 0.42
C LEU A 102 -19.38 3.70 -0.19
N VAL A 103 -18.42 4.09 0.65
CA VAL A 103 -17.10 4.55 0.21
C VAL A 103 -16.02 3.70 0.88
N GLY A 104 -15.08 3.18 0.09
CA GLY A 104 -13.98 2.37 0.59
C GLY A 104 -13.12 1.79 -0.51
N MET A 105 -12.17 0.95 -0.18
CA MET A 105 -11.46 0.10 -1.13
C MET A 105 -12.30 -1.15 -1.38
N LEU A 106 -12.99 -1.20 -2.51
CA LEU A 106 -14.04 -2.18 -2.78
C LEU A 106 -13.60 -3.35 -3.66
N ASN A 107 -12.31 -3.43 -3.99
CA ASN A 107 -11.73 -4.42 -4.89
C ASN A 107 -12.39 -4.43 -6.27
N ARG A 108 -12.11 -3.41 -7.07
CA ARG A 108 -12.69 -3.22 -8.43
C ARG A 108 -12.46 -4.40 -9.39
N PHE A 109 -11.61 -5.36 -9.04
CA PHE A 109 -11.33 -6.54 -9.85
C PHE A 109 -12.17 -7.77 -9.43
N ASP A 110 -12.87 -7.69 -8.31
CA ASP A 110 -13.81 -8.70 -7.83
C ASP A 110 -15.21 -8.46 -8.43
N ALA A 111 -15.47 -9.03 -9.59
CA ALA A 111 -16.75 -8.86 -10.28
C ALA A 111 -17.93 -9.40 -9.46
N GLU A 112 -17.74 -10.50 -8.71
CA GLU A 112 -18.81 -11.09 -7.88
C GLU A 112 -19.13 -10.22 -6.67
N GLY A 113 -18.08 -9.71 -5.98
CA GLY A 113 -18.23 -8.79 -4.86
C GLY A 113 -18.92 -7.48 -5.30
N LEU A 114 -18.51 -6.91 -6.43
CA LEU A 114 -19.17 -5.70 -6.98
C LEU A 114 -20.62 -5.96 -7.37
N ALA A 115 -20.92 -7.12 -7.98
CA ALA A 115 -22.29 -7.49 -8.28
C ALA A 115 -23.14 -7.70 -7.02
N ALA A 116 -22.54 -8.22 -5.93
CA ALA A 116 -23.21 -8.36 -4.66
C ALA A 116 -23.54 -7.00 -4.03
N ILE A 117 -22.62 -6.03 -4.08
CA ILE A 117 -22.87 -4.65 -3.63
C ILE A 117 -23.96 -4.02 -4.50
N ALA A 118 -23.89 -4.15 -5.82
CA ALA A 118 -24.89 -3.58 -6.74
C ALA A 118 -26.30 -4.11 -6.48
N ARG A 119 -26.46 -5.38 -6.11
CA ARG A 119 -27.78 -5.97 -5.76
C ARG A 119 -28.43 -5.32 -4.53
N THR A 120 -27.66 -4.70 -3.63
CA THR A 120 -28.23 -3.97 -2.49
C THR A 120 -28.94 -2.67 -2.91
N GLY A 121 -28.60 -2.16 -4.09
CA GLY A 121 -29.07 -0.87 -4.60
C GLY A 121 -28.36 0.35 -4.00
N ALA A 122 -27.36 0.16 -3.14
CA ALA A 122 -26.52 1.25 -2.62
C ALA A 122 -25.62 1.82 -3.73
N ALA A 123 -25.35 3.11 -3.67
CA ALA A 123 -24.32 3.74 -4.51
C ALA A 123 -22.94 3.48 -3.90
N ALA A 124 -22.00 2.95 -4.70
CA ALA A 124 -20.68 2.56 -4.19
C ALA A 124 -19.54 3.29 -4.91
N PHE A 125 -18.60 3.83 -4.13
CA PHE A 125 -17.40 4.51 -4.62
C PHE A 125 -16.15 3.76 -4.18
N ALA A 126 -15.48 3.13 -5.13
CA ALA A 126 -14.20 2.45 -4.92
C ALA A 126 -13.07 3.47 -4.99
N LEU A 127 -12.43 3.78 -3.85
CA LEU A 127 -11.35 4.77 -3.78
C LEU A 127 -10.14 4.39 -4.64
N GLU A 128 -9.86 3.10 -4.79
CA GLU A 128 -8.81 2.59 -5.67
C GLU A 128 -9.10 2.74 -7.17
N ALA A 129 -10.32 3.14 -7.53
CA ALA A 129 -10.69 3.46 -8.90
C ALA A 129 -10.53 4.96 -9.22
N ALA A 130 -10.16 5.79 -8.25
CA ALA A 130 -9.90 7.21 -8.46
C ALA A 130 -8.82 7.40 -9.55
N PRO A 131 -9.00 8.35 -10.49
CA PRO A 131 -8.04 8.55 -11.56
C PRO A 131 -6.71 9.08 -11.01
N ARG A 132 -5.59 8.56 -11.53
CA ARG A 132 -4.24 9.01 -11.13
C ARG A 132 -3.83 10.29 -11.86
N ILE A 133 -4.45 11.38 -11.51
CA ILE A 133 -4.17 12.73 -12.02
C ILE A 133 -3.84 13.67 -10.87
N SER A 134 -3.13 14.75 -11.13
CA SER A 134 -2.67 15.72 -10.11
C SER A 134 -3.81 16.24 -9.22
N ARG A 135 -4.99 16.49 -9.79
CA ARG A 135 -6.17 16.96 -9.03
C ARG A 135 -6.76 15.92 -8.08
N ALA A 136 -6.49 14.62 -8.29
CA ALA A 136 -7.02 13.53 -7.50
C ALA A 136 -5.97 12.91 -6.55
N GLN A 137 -4.79 13.51 -6.40
CA GLN A 137 -3.73 12.99 -5.51
C GLN A 137 -4.19 12.80 -4.06
N SER A 138 -5.05 13.68 -3.56
CA SER A 138 -5.62 13.56 -2.22
C SER A 138 -6.53 12.35 -2.04
N LEU A 139 -7.03 11.77 -3.14
CA LEU A 139 -7.87 10.56 -3.16
C LEU A 139 -7.06 9.29 -3.43
N ASP A 140 -5.74 9.38 -3.68
CA ASP A 140 -4.88 8.22 -3.98
C ASP A 140 -4.53 7.46 -2.70
N VAL A 141 -5.51 6.69 -2.24
CA VAL A 141 -5.36 5.81 -1.06
C VAL A 141 -4.35 4.69 -1.29
N LEU A 142 -4.20 4.24 -2.55
CA LEU A 142 -3.24 3.16 -2.87
C LEU A 142 -1.81 3.63 -2.65
N SER A 143 -1.45 4.82 -3.13
CA SER A 143 -0.12 5.39 -2.89
C SER A 143 0.12 5.68 -1.42
N SER A 144 -0.87 6.21 -0.70
CA SER A 144 -0.78 6.46 0.75
C SER A 144 -0.51 5.16 1.52
N GLN A 145 -1.26 4.09 1.24
CA GLN A 145 -1.08 2.80 1.90
C GLN A 145 0.22 2.10 1.46
N ALA A 146 0.59 2.20 0.18
CA ALA A 146 1.85 1.65 -0.32
C ALA A 146 3.07 2.30 0.37
N ASN A 147 3.02 3.60 0.62
CA ASN A 147 4.07 4.31 1.37
C ASN A 147 4.23 3.72 2.78
N LEU A 148 3.13 3.62 3.54
CA LEU A 148 3.13 3.01 4.88
C LEU A 148 3.58 1.55 4.84
N GLY A 149 3.14 0.81 3.82
CA GLY A 149 3.54 -0.58 3.58
C GLY A 149 5.05 -0.73 3.39
N GLY A 150 5.66 0.13 2.57
CA GLY A 150 7.11 0.12 2.34
C GLY A 150 7.92 0.38 3.61
N TYR A 151 7.46 1.32 4.45
CA TYR A 151 8.05 1.53 5.78
C TYR A 151 7.90 0.27 6.65
N LYS A 152 6.69 -0.27 6.74
CA LYS A 152 6.40 -1.42 7.60
C LYS A 152 7.16 -2.68 7.16
N ALA A 153 7.33 -2.90 5.85
CA ALA A 153 8.11 -4.03 5.32
C ALA A 153 9.53 -4.04 5.86
N VAL A 154 10.20 -2.88 5.88
CA VAL A 154 11.55 -2.77 6.44
C VAL A 154 11.58 -2.99 7.94
N MET A 155 10.57 -2.49 8.68
CA MET A 155 10.48 -2.71 10.13
C MET A 155 10.22 -4.19 10.47
N VAL A 156 9.40 -4.89 9.67
CA VAL A 156 9.19 -6.34 9.80
C VAL A 156 10.49 -7.08 9.51
N ALA A 157 11.19 -6.73 8.43
CA ALA A 157 12.49 -7.31 8.12
C ALA A 157 13.50 -7.11 9.26
N ALA A 158 13.56 -5.89 9.83
CA ALA A 158 14.45 -5.57 10.93
C ALA A 158 14.17 -6.38 12.19
N ASN A 159 12.89 -6.63 12.47
CA ASN A 159 12.46 -7.44 13.62
C ASN A 159 12.82 -8.94 13.47
N HIS A 160 12.78 -9.46 12.24
CA HIS A 160 13.09 -10.87 11.96
C HIS A 160 14.57 -11.12 11.65
N TYR A 161 15.33 -10.10 11.26
CA TYR A 161 16.74 -10.23 10.96
C TYR A 161 17.56 -10.31 12.24
N GLY A 162 18.19 -11.45 12.49
CA GLY A 162 18.95 -11.74 13.72
C GLY A 162 20.24 -10.92 13.91
N ARG A 163 20.49 -9.91 13.05
CA ARG A 163 21.61 -8.97 13.15
C ARG A 163 21.08 -7.54 13.10
N ILE A 164 21.98 -6.56 12.92
CA ILE A 164 21.64 -5.12 12.89
C ILE A 164 21.78 -4.54 11.50
N PHE A 165 21.07 -3.44 11.23
CA PHE A 165 21.10 -2.75 9.95
C PHE A 165 22.35 -1.88 9.74
N PRO A 166 22.74 -1.02 10.69
CA PRO A 166 23.87 -0.11 10.48
C PRO A 166 25.22 -0.82 10.62
N MET A 167 26.27 -0.20 10.10
CA MET A 167 27.61 -0.50 10.54
C MET A 167 27.84 0.09 11.93
N LEU A 168 28.35 -0.71 12.85
CA LEU A 168 28.74 -0.25 14.18
C LEU A 168 30.18 -0.62 14.48
N MET A 169 30.87 0.30 15.15
CA MET A 169 32.19 0.08 15.73
C MET A 169 32.02 -0.14 17.22
N THR A 170 32.50 -1.27 17.72
CA THR A 170 32.47 -1.63 19.15
C THR A 170 33.89 -1.88 19.65
N ALA A 171 34.05 -1.96 20.95
CA ALA A 171 35.35 -2.32 21.55
C ALA A 171 35.84 -3.71 21.10
N ALA A 172 34.89 -4.61 20.70
CA ALA A 172 35.20 -5.96 20.22
C ALA A 172 35.41 -6.03 18.70
N GLY A 173 35.27 -4.92 17.98
CA GLY A 173 35.45 -4.85 16.53
C GLY A 173 34.28 -4.23 15.77
N THR A 174 34.33 -4.33 14.45
CA THR A 174 33.35 -3.71 13.53
C THR A 174 32.28 -4.70 13.13
N ILE A 175 31.01 -4.33 13.31
CA ILE A 175 29.84 -5.04 12.77
C ILE A 175 29.51 -4.42 11.41
N LYS A 176 29.44 -5.25 10.36
CA LYS A 176 29.16 -4.78 9.00
C LYS A 176 27.66 -4.43 8.85
N ALA A 177 27.38 -3.40 8.04
CA ALA A 177 26.02 -3.03 7.70
C ALA A 177 25.30 -4.15 6.91
N ALA A 178 24.00 -4.29 7.15
CA ALA A 178 23.14 -5.19 6.38
C ALA A 178 23.06 -4.75 4.91
N ARG A 179 22.99 -5.71 4.00
CA ARG A 179 22.75 -5.50 2.58
C ARG A 179 21.27 -5.74 2.27
N VAL A 180 20.58 -4.72 1.82
CA VAL A 180 19.16 -4.76 1.46
C VAL A 180 19.01 -4.63 -0.05
N VAL A 181 18.27 -5.54 -0.67
CA VAL A 181 17.88 -5.47 -2.08
C VAL A 181 16.38 -5.20 -2.15
N VAL A 182 15.98 -4.13 -2.85
CA VAL A 182 14.58 -3.78 -3.08
C VAL A 182 14.23 -4.03 -4.54
N MET A 183 13.21 -4.84 -4.79
CA MET A 183 12.73 -5.20 -6.11
C MET A 183 11.36 -4.58 -6.37
N GLY A 184 11.33 -3.64 -7.30
CA GLY A 184 10.21 -2.73 -7.55
C GLY A 184 10.44 -1.37 -6.87
N VAL A 185 10.48 -0.30 -7.67
CA VAL A 185 10.77 1.07 -7.23
C VAL A 185 9.53 1.95 -7.48
N GLY A 186 8.36 1.44 -7.08
CA GLY A 186 7.15 2.24 -6.91
C GLY A 186 7.16 2.96 -5.56
N VAL A 187 6.02 3.52 -5.17
CA VAL A 187 5.87 4.26 -3.89
C VAL A 187 6.34 3.42 -2.70
N ALA A 188 5.92 2.15 -2.63
CA ALA A 188 6.35 1.23 -1.55
C ALA A 188 7.86 0.98 -1.58
N GLY A 189 8.42 0.70 -2.76
CA GLY A 189 9.85 0.44 -2.91
C GLY A 189 10.71 1.65 -2.56
N LEU A 190 10.37 2.84 -3.03
CA LEU A 190 11.07 4.08 -2.67
C LEU A 190 11.04 4.33 -1.15
N GLN A 191 9.90 4.09 -0.51
CA GLN A 191 9.80 4.23 0.94
C GLN A 191 10.61 3.15 1.67
N ALA A 192 10.63 1.90 1.18
CA ALA A 192 11.46 0.84 1.73
C ALA A 192 12.95 1.21 1.63
N ILE A 193 13.40 1.71 0.47
CA ILE A 193 14.76 2.21 0.26
C ILE A 193 15.10 3.30 1.27
N ALA A 194 14.25 4.34 1.37
CA ALA A 194 14.47 5.45 2.29
C ALA A 194 14.54 4.98 3.76
N THR A 195 13.68 4.05 4.15
CA THR A 195 13.64 3.51 5.52
C THR A 195 14.89 2.68 5.81
N ALA A 196 15.26 1.76 4.93
CA ALA A 196 16.45 0.93 5.11
C ALA A 196 17.74 1.77 5.14
N LYS A 197 17.82 2.83 4.32
CA LYS A 197 18.93 3.81 4.36
C LYS A 197 18.99 4.54 5.69
N ARG A 198 17.87 5.01 6.23
CA ARG A 198 17.81 5.67 7.54
C ARG A 198 18.24 4.73 8.67
N LEU A 199 17.98 3.43 8.55
CA LEU A 199 18.48 2.42 9.49
C LEU A 199 19.96 2.09 9.28
N GLY A 200 20.64 2.68 8.30
CA GLY A 200 22.07 2.53 8.07
C GLY A 200 22.47 1.33 7.21
N ALA A 201 21.53 0.71 6.50
CA ALA A 201 21.81 -0.38 5.58
C ALA A 201 22.51 0.09 4.29
N ILE A 202 23.23 -0.83 3.65
CA ILE A 202 23.67 -0.70 2.26
C ILE A 202 22.51 -1.17 1.37
N VAL A 203 21.92 -0.25 0.60
CA VAL A 203 20.72 -0.55 -0.19
C VAL A 203 21.04 -0.54 -1.66
N GLU A 204 20.62 -1.61 -2.36
CA GLU A 204 20.57 -1.73 -3.81
C GLU A 204 19.10 -1.92 -4.23
N ALA A 205 18.72 -1.42 -5.42
CA ALA A 205 17.36 -1.57 -5.90
C ALA A 205 17.31 -1.82 -7.40
N THR A 206 16.25 -2.49 -7.86
CA THR A 206 16.00 -2.73 -9.28
C THR A 206 14.53 -2.50 -9.63
N ASP A 207 14.29 -1.99 -10.83
CA ASP A 207 12.96 -1.85 -11.44
C ASP A 207 13.09 -2.11 -12.95
N VAL A 208 11.99 -2.48 -13.59
CA VAL A 208 11.93 -2.62 -15.05
C VAL A 208 11.97 -1.27 -15.77
N ARG A 209 11.66 -0.19 -15.06
CA ARG A 209 11.65 1.19 -15.55
C ARG A 209 13.00 1.85 -15.25
N THR A 210 13.75 2.17 -16.28
CA THR A 210 15.09 2.78 -16.14
C THR A 210 15.06 4.19 -15.57
N GLU A 211 13.97 4.93 -15.78
CA GLU A 211 13.76 6.28 -15.23
C GLU A 211 13.69 6.32 -13.71
N THR A 212 13.46 5.18 -13.05
CA THR A 212 13.48 5.09 -11.58
C THR A 212 14.90 5.15 -10.98
N LYS A 213 15.94 5.03 -11.81
CA LYS A 213 17.35 5.07 -11.38
C LYS A 213 17.68 6.35 -10.60
N GLU A 214 17.33 7.50 -11.14
CA GLU A 214 17.59 8.80 -10.49
C GLU A 214 16.90 8.89 -9.12
N GLN A 215 15.68 8.32 -9.00
CA GLN A 215 14.95 8.31 -7.74
C GLN A 215 15.65 7.44 -6.69
N VAL A 216 16.17 6.27 -7.09
CA VAL A 216 16.94 5.38 -6.20
C VAL A 216 18.23 6.05 -5.74
N GLU A 217 18.97 6.65 -6.66
CA GLU A 217 20.24 7.30 -6.39
C GLU A 217 20.06 8.56 -5.51
N SER A 218 18.98 9.32 -5.69
CA SER A 218 18.63 10.47 -4.86
C SER A 218 18.39 10.10 -3.39
N LEU A 219 17.96 8.86 -3.13
CA LEU A 219 17.81 8.32 -1.77
C LEU A 219 19.12 7.74 -1.20
N GLY A 220 20.24 7.84 -1.94
CA GLY A 220 21.56 7.34 -1.54
C GLY A 220 21.68 5.81 -1.65
N ALA A 221 20.82 5.15 -2.43
CA ALA A 221 20.92 3.74 -2.76
C ALA A 221 21.57 3.55 -4.15
N LYS A 222 21.95 2.32 -4.47
CA LYS A 222 22.54 1.98 -5.77
C LYS A 222 21.49 1.28 -6.63
N PHE A 223 21.32 1.76 -7.86
CA PHE A 223 20.47 1.07 -8.84
C PHE A 223 21.23 -0.12 -9.45
N ILE A 224 20.58 -1.29 -9.48
CA ILE A 224 21.08 -2.50 -10.14
C ILE A 224 20.77 -2.37 -11.62
N GLU A 225 21.75 -1.96 -12.40
CA GLU A 225 21.62 -1.69 -13.83
C GLU A 225 22.23 -2.83 -14.62
N VAL A 226 21.45 -3.37 -15.58
CA VAL A 226 21.97 -4.28 -16.58
C VAL A 226 22.59 -3.42 -17.69
N PRO A 227 23.86 -3.60 -18.06
CA PRO A 227 24.44 -2.87 -19.18
C PRO A 227 23.65 -3.10 -20.47
N LEU A 228 23.16 -1.99 -21.06
CA LEU A 228 22.44 -2.04 -22.32
C LEU A 228 23.45 -2.16 -23.48
N THR A 229 23.15 -3.01 -24.43
CA THR A 229 23.81 -3.00 -25.74
C THR A 229 23.42 -1.73 -26.51
N ASP A 230 24.18 -1.36 -27.53
CA ASP A 230 23.88 -0.16 -28.30
C ASP A 230 22.52 -0.24 -29.01
N ALA A 231 22.13 -1.42 -29.48
CA ALA A 231 20.80 -1.66 -30.04
C ALA A 231 19.68 -1.46 -29.01
N GLU A 232 19.89 -1.91 -27.75
CA GLU A 232 18.92 -1.73 -26.66
C GLU A 232 18.83 -0.26 -26.22
N LYS A 233 19.94 0.50 -26.26
CA LYS A 233 19.92 1.95 -25.98
C LYS A 233 19.07 2.71 -27.00
N GLU A 234 19.16 2.37 -28.28
CA GLU A 234 18.35 2.98 -29.34
C GLU A 234 16.86 2.61 -29.17
N LEU A 235 16.55 1.37 -28.84
CA LEU A 235 15.19 0.95 -28.54
C LEU A 235 14.59 1.67 -27.32
N ALA A 236 15.39 1.95 -26.31
CA ALA A 236 14.97 2.65 -25.10
C ALA A 236 14.65 4.13 -25.34
N LYS A 237 15.38 4.82 -26.23
CA LYS A 237 15.16 6.23 -26.57
C LYS A 237 13.82 6.53 -27.23
N GLY A 238 13.21 5.53 -27.92
CA GLY A 238 11.95 5.70 -28.65
C GLY A 238 10.66 5.54 -27.84
N ALA A 239 10.71 5.27 -26.55
CA ALA A 239 9.57 4.73 -25.78
C ALA A 239 8.92 5.71 -24.79
N GLY A 240 8.93 7.01 -25.01
CA GLY A 240 8.03 7.97 -24.32
C GLY A 240 7.60 7.64 -22.86
N GLY A 241 8.51 7.13 -22.01
CA GLY A 241 8.24 6.90 -20.59
C GLY A 241 7.49 5.61 -20.24
N TYR A 242 7.13 4.76 -21.19
CA TYR A 242 6.55 3.43 -20.91
C TYR A 242 7.62 2.34 -21.01
N ALA A 243 7.70 1.48 -20.00
CA ALA A 243 8.56 0.31 -20.02
C ALA A 243 8.22 -0.58 -21.23
N ARG A 244 9.07 -0.57 -22.23
CA ARG A 244 8.95 -1.50 -23.37
C ARG A 244 9.44 -2.87 -22.91
N GLU A 245 8.78 -3.90 -23.38
CA GLU A 245 9.19 -5.28 -23.11
C GLU A 245 10.57 -5.52 -23.72
N MET A 246 11.59 -5.61 -22.86
CA MET A 246 12.97 -5.86 -23.26
C MET A 246 13.14 -7.28 -23.77
N GLY A 247 14.07 -7.48 -24.70
CA GLY A 247 14.31 -8.78 -25.31
C GLY A 247 14.72 -9.87 -24.31
N GLU A 248 14.64 -11.13 -24.75
CA GLU A 248 14.92 -12.30 -23.91
C GLU A 248 16.35 -12.30 -23.35
N ASP A 249 17.34 -11.85 -24.13
CA ASP A 249 18.73 -11.76 -23.68
C ASP A 249 18.94 -10.72 -22.58
N TYR A 250 18.25 -9.60 -22.64
CA TYR A 250 18.26 -8.61 -21.56
C TYR A 250 17.67 -9.20 -20.28
N ARG A 251 16.54 -9.90 -20.38
CA ARG A 251 15.90 -10.55 -19.23
C ARG A 251 16.80 -11.61 -18.60
N LYS A 252 17.52 -12.40 -19.39
CA LYS A 252 18.49 -13.39 -18.89
C LYS A 252 19.65 -12.71 -18.15
N ARG A 253 20.22 -11.65 -18.72
CA ARG A 253 21.30 -10.88 -18.07
C ARG A 253 20.80 -10.22 -16.76
N GLN A 254 19.59 -9.67 -16.78
CA GLN A 254 18.96 -9.11 -15.59
C GLN A 254 18.75 -10.17 -14.51
N ALA A 255 18.19 -11.32 -14.86
CA ALA A 255 17.96 -12.42 -13.91
C ALA A 255 19.29 -12.89 -13.29
N THR A 256 20.35 -13.02 -14.08
CA THR A 256 21.68 -13.41 -13.58
C THR A 256 22.23 -12.37 -12.61
N LEU A 257 22.19 -11.10 -12.97
CA LEU A 257 22.70 -10.02 -12.11
C LEU A 257 21.89 -9.91 -10.81
N VAL A 258 20.57 -10.01 -10.89
CA VAL A 258 19.69 -10.01 -9.71
C VAL A 258 19.98 -11.20 -8.82
N ALA A 259 20.17 -12.41 -9.37
CA ALA A 259 20.52 -13.60 -8.61
C ALA A 259 21.84 -13.44 -7.83
N GLU A 260 22.87 -12.83 -8.45
CA GLU A 260 24.13 -12.52 -7.77
C GLU A 260 23.94 -11.55 -6.60
N ARG A 261 23.08 -10.52 -6.76
CA ARG A 261 22.78 -9.56 -5.70
C ARG A 261 22.01 -10.20 -4.56
N ILE A 262 21.00 -11.00 -4.86
CA ILE A 262 20.20 -11.75 -3.89
C ILE A 262 21.08 -12.71 -3.06
N LYS A 263 21.99 -13.43 -3.70
CA LYS A 263 22.93 -14.32 -3.02
C LYS A 263 23.77 -13.60 -1.95
N SER A 264 24.10 -12.32 -2.19
CA SER A 264 24.88 -11.50 -1.24
C SER A 264 24.01 -10.69 -0.28
N ALA A 265 22.69 -10.64 -0.48
CA ALA A 265 21.75 -9.89 0.33
C ALA A 265 21.55 -10.53 1.72
N ASP A 266 21.29 -9.68 2.69
CA ASP A 266 20.84 -10.06 4.01
C ASP A 266 19.30 -9.92 4.09
N ILE A 267 18.74 -8.97 3.34
CA ILE A 267 17.31 -8.68 3.31
C ILE A 267 16.90 -8.42 1.86
N VAL A 268 15.77 -8.99 1.45
CA VAL A 268 15.11 -8.71 0.16
C VAL A 268 13.70 -8.20 0.43
N VAL A 269 13.31 -7.09 -0.20
CA VAL A 269 11.96 -6.55 -0.16
C VAL A 269 11.42 -6.53 -1.58
N THR A 270 10.31 -7.23 -1.85
CA THR A 270 9.64 -7.24 -3.15
C THR A 270 8.36 -6.43 -3.10
N THR A 271 8.14 -5.57 -4.09
CA THR A 271 7.00 -4.64 -4.13
C THR A 271 6.30 -4.59 -5.50
N ALA A 272 6.58 -5.51 -6.40
CA ALA A 272 6.07 -5.49 -7.78
C ALA A 272 4.63 -6.01 -7.88
N LEU A 273 3.71 -5.40 -7.16
CA LEU A 273 2.28 -5.69 -7.26
C LEU A 273 1.71 -5.09 -8.55
N ILE A 274 1.01 -5.91 -9.33
CA ILE A 274 0.24 -5.48 -10.52
C ILE A 274 -1.25 -5.64 -10.19
N PRO A 275 -1.99 -4.55 -9.93
CA PRO A 275 -3.40 -4.66 -9.55
C PRO A 275 -4.23 -5.43 -10.58
N GLY A 276 -5.01 -6.43 -10.13
CA GLY A 276 -5.87 -7.26 -10.97
C GLY A 276 -5.15 -8.31 -11.82
N ARG A 277 -3.85 -8.51 -11.62
CA ARG A 277 -3.06 -9.57 -12.27
C ARG A 277 -2.16 -10.25 -11.27
N ARG A 278 -1.82 -11.51 -11.54
CA ARG A 278 -0.84 -12.22 -10.74
C ARG A 278 0.50 -11.48 -10.77
N ALA A 279 1.11 -11.30 -9.61
CA ALA A 279 2.43 -10.70 -9.48
C ALA A 279 3.49 -11.55 -10.21
N PRO A 280 4.50 -10.93 -10.84
CA PRO A 280 5.59 -11.67 -11.43
C PRO A 280 6.44 -12.36 -10.36
N VAL A 281 6.94 -13.55 -10.67
CA VAL A 281 7.94 -14.23 -9.80
C VAL A 281 9.28 -13.52 -9.99
N LEU A 282 9.65 -12.68 -9.03
CA LEU A 282 10.92 -11.93 -9.05
C LEU A 282 12.07 -12.70 -8.41
N VAL A 283 11.78 -13.53 -7.42
CA VAL A 283 12.75 -14.34 -6.69
C VAL A 283 12.37 -15.80 -6.86
N THR A 284 13.24 -16.57 -7.53
CA THR A 284 13.00 -18.00 -7.75
C THR A 284 13.42 -18.83 -6.55
N GLU A 285 12.96 -20.08 -6.48
CA GLU A 285 13.34 -21.02 -5.42
C GLU A 285 14.87 -21.19 -5.32
N ASP A 286 15.56 -21.25 -6.46
CA ASP A 286 17.02 -21.39 -6.50
C ASP A 286 17.72 -20.13 -5.96
N MET A 287 17.18 -18.94 -6.23
CA MET A 287 17.68 -17.71 -5.63
C MET A 287 17.52 -17.75 -4.12
N VAL A 288 16.37 -18.15 -3.60
CA VAL A 288 16.12 -18.28 -2.16
C VAL A 288 17.12 -19.26 -1.53
N LYS A 289 17.32 -20.44 -2.13
CA LYS A 289 18.30 -21.44 -1.65
C LYS A 289 19.74 -20.93 -1.65
N SER A 290 20.06 -19.98 -2.53
CA SER A 290 21.40 -19.39 -2.63
C SER A 290 21.67 -18.30 -1.59
N MET A 291 20.64 -17.80 -0.92
CA MET A 291 20.78 -16.74 0.08
C MET A 291 21.53 -17.21 1.33
N LYS A 292 22.06 -16.26 2.08
CA LYS A 292 22.75 -16.56 3.34
C LYS A 292 21.78 -17.12 4.38
N PRO A 293 22.20 -18.06 5.22
CA PRO A 293 21.42 -18.47 6.39
C PRO A 293 21.05 -17.26 7.27
N GLY A 294 19.80 -17.17 7.69
CA GLY A 294 19.27 -16.04 8.49
C GLY A 294 18.96 -14.79 7.69
N SER A 295 19.02 -14.83 6.36
CA SER A 295 18.46 -13.76 5.50
C SER A 295 16.95 -13.71 5.59
N VAL A 296 16.37 -12.54 5.30
CA VAL A 296 14.93 -12.27 5.40
C VAL A 296 14.39 -11.79 4.06
N ILE A 297 13.26 -12.35 3.63
CA ILE A 297 12.49 -11.86 2.48
C ILE A 297 11.16 -11.32 3.00
N VAL A 298 10.81 -10.10 2.59
CA VAL A 298 9.48 -9.53 2.82
C VAL A 298 8.85 -9.28 1.46
N ASP A 299 7.82 -10.05 1.16
CA ASP A 299 7.07 -9.91 -0.08
C ASP A 299 5.78 -9.12 0.15
N MET A 300 5.69 -7.94 -0.47
CA MET A 300 4.50 -7.09 -0.44
C MET A 300 3.54 -7.36 -1.61
N ALA A 301 3.88 -8.26 -2.50
CA ALA A 301 3.12 -8.61 -3.68
C ALA A 301 2.52 -10.02 -3.62
N ALA A 302 2.48 -10.64 -2.46
CA ALA A 302 1.97 -12.00 -2.21
C ALA A 302 0.42 -12.05 -2.15
N GLU A 303 -0.29 -11.51 -3.17
CA GLU A 303 -1.76 -11.58 -3.28
C GLU A 303 -2.22 -12.60 -4.33
#